data_16e6e6e80d9f5f0fb4f86a9cdab6bc7d
#
_entry.id   16e6e6e80d9f5f0fb4f86a9cdab6bc7d
#
_cell.length_a   1.000
_cell.length_b   1.000
_cell.length_c   1.000
_cell.angle_alpha   90.00
_cell.angle_beta   90.00
_cell.angle_gamma   90.00
#
_symmetry.space_group_name_H-M   'P 1'
#
loop_
_entity.id
_entity.type
_entity.pdbx_description
1 polymer ?
#
loop_
_entity_poly.entity_id
_entity_poly.type
_entity_poly.pdbx_seq_one_letter_code
_entity_poly.pdbx_strand_id
1 'polypeptide(L)'
;DKMEKSGLTAEKSAVVDAPLFTQLPLTLECKYVHSTEEGNIIGEIVNISADERILGADGKIDMTKFRPISYEPVHNGYHVLGERVGTAFSDGMKLK
;
A
#
# COMPACT_ATOMS: atom_id res chain seq x y z
N ASP A 1 19.79 15.31 4.07
CA ASP A 1 18.38 15.27 3.77
C ASP A 1 17.96 13.84 3.39
N LYS A 2 16.86 13.39 3.98
CA LYS A 2 16.32 12.04 3.75
C LYS A 2 15.92 11.83 2.30
N MET A 3 15.42 12.85 1.63
CA MET A 3 15.01 12.75 0.22
C MET A 3 16.20 12.44 -0.69
N GLU A 4 17.29 13.17 -0.54
CA GLU A 4 18.50 12.94 -1.35
C GLU A 4 19.10 11.58 -1.06
N LYS A 5 19.17 11.18 0.22
CA LYS A 5 19.76 9.92 0.64
C LYS A 5 18.93 8.71 0.21
N SER A 6 17.62 8.86 0.11
CA SER A 6 16.73 7.76 -0.28
C SER A 6 16.78 7.44 -1.77
N GLY A 7 17.20 8.39 -2.60
CA GLY A 7 17.16 8.25 -4.05
C GLY A 7 15.75 8.34 -4.64
N LEU A 8 14.76 8.72 -3.85
CA LEU A 8 13.38 8.84 -4.31
C LEU A 8 13.14 10.21 -4.93
N THR A 9 12.29 10.24 -5.95
CA THR A 9 11.87 11.47 -6.62
C THR A 9 10.46 11.83 -6.18
N ALA A 10 10.29 13.02 -5.61
CA ALA A 10 8.99 13.50 -5.15
C ALA A 10 8.32 14.38 -6.21
N GLU A 11 7.02 14.19 -6.38
CA GLU A 11 6.15 15.08 -7.15
C GLU A 11 5.01 15.51 -6.24
N LYS A 12 4.45 16.71 -6.48
CA LYS A 12 3.30 17.13 -5.71
C LYS A 12 2.05 16.40 -6.19
N SER A 13 1.24 15.90 -5.25
CA SER A 13 -0.06 15.33 -5.56
C SER A 13 -0.99 16.40 -6.14
N ALA A 14 -1.79 16.03 -7.14
CA ALA A 14 -2.83 16.90 -7.68
C ALA A 14 -4.10 16.92 -6.80
N VAL A 15 -4.21 16.00 -5.85
CA VAL A 15 -5.43 15.78 -5.07
C VAL A 15 -5.28 16.27 -3.64
N VAL A 16 -4.10 16.07 -3.02
CA VAL A 16 -3.83 16.47 -1.64
C VAL A 16 -2.54 17.27 -1.57
N ASP A 17 -2.34 18.02 -0.48
CA ASP A 17 -1.11 18.79 -0.26
C ASP A 17 -0.03 17.91 0.35
N ALA A 18 0.47 16.98 -0.45
CA ALA A 18 1.47 16.02 -0.04
C ALA A 18 2.27 15.55 -1.26
N PRO A 19 3.49 15.03 -1.06
CA PRO A 19 4.30 14.53 -2.17
C PRO A 19 3.89 13.11 -2.60
N LEU A 20 4.10 12.80 -3.88
CA LEU A 20 4.09 11.45 -4.42
C LEU A 20 5.53 11.04 -4.71
N PHE A 21 5.83 9.76 -4.61
CA PHE A 21 7.15 9.22 -4.94
C PHE A 21 7.03 8.37 -6.20
N THR A 22 7.64 8.83 -7.28
CA THR A 22 7.44 8.25 -8.62
C THR A 22 7.98 6.81 -8.75
N GLN A 23 8.94 6.41 -7.91
CA GLN A 23 9.49 5.07 -7.92
C GLN A 23 8.62 4.03 -7.21
N LEU A 24 7.68 4.47 -6.37
CA LEU A 24 6.83 3.56 -5.62
C LEU A 24 5.60 3.18 -6.45
N PRO A 25 5.32 1.88 -6.61
CA PRO A 25 4.32 1.44 -7.57
C PRO A 25 2.86 1.65 -7.15
N LEU A 26 2.61 1.83 -5.86
CA LEU A 26 1.25 2.03 -5.35
C LEU A 26 1.26 3.20 -4.37
N THR A 27 0.33 4.13 -4.56
CA THR A 27 0.20 5.30 -3.70
C THR A 27 -1.24 5.49 -3.27
N LEU A 28 -1.46 5.62 -1.98
CA LEU A 28 -2.74 6.03 -1.40
C LEU A 28 -2.63 7.50 -1.02
N GLU A 29 -3.50 8.33 -1.60
CA GLU A 29 -3.55 9.76 -1.30
C GLU A 29 -4.67 10.00 -0.30
N CYS A 30 -4.31 10.53 0.87
CA CYS A 30 -5.21 10.62 2.01
C CYS A 30 -5.31 12.04 2.54
N LYS A 31 -6.48 12.39 3.06
CA LYS A 31 -6.69 13.61 3.84
C LYS A 31 -6.75 13.23 5.31
N TYR A 32 -6.11 14.04 6.15
CA TYR A 32 -6.17 13.86 7.59
C TYR A 32 -7.61 14.07 8.10
N VAL A 33 -8.07 13.18 8.97
CA VAL A 33 -9.38 13.29 9.60
C VAL A 33 -9.22 13.61 11.09
N HIS A 34 -8.62 12.73 11.86
CA HIS A 34 -8.34 12.94 13.29
C HIS A 34 -7.29 11.97 13.79
N SER A 35 -6.84 12.20 15.03
CA SER A 35 -5.96 11.28 15.73
C SER A 35 -6.70 10.69 16.93
N THR A 36 -6.43 9.41 17.24
CA THR A 36 -7.02 8.76 18.41
C THR A 36 -6.15 8.98 19.65
N GLU A 37 -6.70 8.68 20.83
CA GLU A 37 -5.94 8.77 22.10
C GLU A 37 -4.73 7.84 22.11
N GLU A 38 -4.82 6.70 21.42
CA GLU A 38 -3.74 5.72 21.34
C GLU A 38 -2.62 6.11 20.37
N GLY A 39 -2.74 7.28 19.72
CA GLY A 39 -1.73 7.77 18.80
C GLY A 39 -1.93 7.34 17.35
N ASN A 40 -3.07 6.76 17.00
CA ASN A 40 -3.38 6.42 15.62
C ASN A 40 -3.82 7.65 14.84
N ILE A 41 -3.32 7.80 13.63
CA ILE A 41 -3.73 8.86 12.72
C ILE A 41 -4.73 8.28 11.73
N ILE A 42 -5.91 8.89 11.66
CA ILE A 42 -6.99 8.43 10.77
C ILE A 42 -7.03 9.36 9.56
N GLY A 43 -6.96 8.78 8.38
CA GLY A 43 -7.05 9.50 7.12
C GLY A 43 -8.12 8.93 6.21
N GLU A 44 -8.73 9.78 5.41
CA GLU A 44 -9.65 9.36 4.36
C GLU A 44 -8.88 9.16 3.07
N ILE A 45 -9.01 8.00 2.46
CA ILE A 45 -8.39 7.73 1.16
C ILE A 45 -9.23 8.46 0.10
N VAL A 46 -8.62 9.44 -0.57
CA VAL A 46 -9.31 10.24 -1.59
C VAL A 46 -8.86 9.90 -3.00
N ASN A 47 -7.76 9.18 -3.16
CA ASN A 47 -7.31 8.67 -4.45
C ASN A 47 -6.33 7.53 -4.27
N ILE A 48 -6.31 6.61 -5.23
CA ILE A 48 -5.34 5.52 -5.29
C ILE A 48 -4.73 5.52 -6.69
N SER A 49 -3.40 5.57 -6.74
CA SER A 49 -2.64 5.53 -7.99
C SER A 49 -1.78 4.29 -8.03
N ALA A 50 -1.78 3.58 -9.15
CA ALA A 50 -0.97 2.38 -9.32
C ALA A 50 -0.20 2.46 -10.64
N ASP A 51 1.06 2.01 -10.61
CA ASP A 51 1.87 1.88 -11.81
C ASP A 51 1.32 0.74 -12.67
N GLU A 52 1.27 0.95 -13.98
CA GLU A 52 0.78 -0.07 -14.91
C GLU A 52 1.54 -1.40 -14.78
N ARG A 53 2.81 -1.35 -14.36
CA ARG A 53 3.65 -2.54 -14.21
C ARG A 53 3.12 -3.53 -13.17
N ILE A 54 2.28 -3.09 -12.23
CA ILE A 54 1.72 -3.97 -11.21
C ILE A 54 0.29 -4.39 -11.50
N LEU A 55 -0.24 -4.01 -12.67
CA LEU A 55 -1.60 -4.37 -13.06
C LEU A 55 -1.62 -5.67 -13.86
N GLY A 56 -2.64 -6.48 -13.64
CA GLY A 56 -2.91 -7.69 -14.42
C GLY A 56 -3.74 -7.38 -15.65
N ALA A 57 -4.04 -8.43 -16.41
CA ALA A 57 -4.84 -8.33 -17.63
C ALA A 57 -6.27 -7.84 -17.36
N ASP A 58 -6.77 -8.03 -16.13
CA ASP A 58 -8.10 -7.57 -15.71
C ASP A 58 -8.11 -6.10 -15.25
N GLY A 59 -6.98 -5.40 -15.32
CA GLY A 59 -6.86 -4.01 -14.88
C GLY A 59 -6.78 -3.83 -13.38
N LYS A 60 -6.71 -4.92 -12.62
CA LYS A 60 -6.57 -4.90 -11.17
C LYS A 60 -5.12 -5.16 -10.76
N ILE A 61 -4.77 -4.79 -9.52
CA ILE A 61 -3.43 -5.05 -9.01
C ILE A 61 -3.20 -6.57 -8.96
N ASP A 62 -2.11 -6.99 -9.58
CA ASP A 62 -1.68 -8.39 -9.63
C ASP A 62 -0.65 -8.62 -8.53
N MET A 63 -0.99 -9.44 -7.54
CA MET A 63 -0.12 -9.68 -6.38
C MET A 63 1.12 -10.51 -6.71
N THR A 64 1.23 -11.04 -7.94
CA THR A 64 2.48 -11.65 -8.39
C THR A 64 3.47 -10.59 -8.90
N LYS A 65 2.96 -9.43 -9.29
CA LYS A 65 3.77 -8.30 -9.77
C LYS A 65 4.01 -7.27 -8.68
N PHE A 66 3.01 -7.01 -7.85
CA PHE A 66 3.11 -6.12 -6.70
C PHE A 66 3.44 -6.95 -5.46
N ARG A 67 4.62 -6.69 -4.88
CA ARG A 67 5.11 -7.50 -3.76
C ARG A 67 5.33 -6.62 -2.53
N PRO A 68 4.25 -6.30 -1.81
CA PRO A 68 4.38 -5.50 -0.60
C PRO A 68 5.05 -6.27 0.51
N ILE A 69 5.63 -5.54 1.46
CA ILE A 69 6.24 -6.14 2.63
C ILE A 69 5.37 -5.91 3.86
N SER A 70 5.45 -6.85 4.79
CA SER A 70 4.77 -6.76 6.07
C SER A 70 5.80 -6.81 7.19
N TYR A 71 5.62 -5.97 8.20
CA TYR A 71 6.48 -5.98 9.38
C TYR A 71 6.08 -7.14 10.30
N GLU A 72 7.09 -7.85 10.80
CA GLU A 72 6.89 -8.91 11.79
C GLU A 72 7.65 -8.53 13.06
N PRO A 73 6.96 -8.42 14.20
CA PRO A 73 7.54 -7.87 15.42
C PRO A 73 8.36 -8.84 16.26
N VAL A 74 8.29 -10.14 15.98
CA VAL A 74 9.03 -11.13 16.78
C VAL A 74 10.54 -10.92 16.63
N HIS A 75 11.00 -10.70 15.40
CA HIS A 75 12.42 -10.52 15.09
C HIS A 75 12.71 -9.17 14.46
N ASN A 76 11.73 -8.25 14.45
CA ASN A 76 11.84 -6.96 13.79
C ASN A 76 12.21 -7.08 12.31
N GLY A 77 11.59 -8.05 11.63
CA GLY A 77 11.84 -8.33 10.23
C GLY A 77 10.76 -7.80 9.31
N TYR A 78 11.08 -7.78 8.02
CA TYR A 78 10.10 -7.51 6.97
C TYR A 78 9.97 -8.76 6.11
N HIS A 79 8.73 -9.13 5.82
CA HIS A 79 8.43 -10.31 4.99
C HIS A 79 7.60 -9.92 3.79
N VAL A 80 7.90 -10.54 2.65
CA VAL A 80 7.08 -10.39 1.46
C VAL A 80 5.85 -11.28 1.61
N LEU A 81 4.69 -10.81 1.15
CA LEU A 81 3.50 -11.66 1.07
C LEU A 81 3.75 -12.78 0.06
N GLY A 82 3.41 -14.00 0.43
CA GLY A 82 3.64 -15.18 -0.39
C GLY A 82 2.55 -15.41 -1.43
N GLU A 83 2.51 -16.65 -1.95
CA GLU A 83 1.49 -17.04 -2.92
C GLU A 83 0.10 -17.10 -2.30
N ARG A 84 -0.92 -17.04 -3.15
CA ARG A 84 -2.31 -17.16 -2.72
C ARG A 84 -2.57 -18.58 -2.22
N VAL A 85 -3.17 -18.69 -1.03
CA VAL A 85 -3.46 -19.99 -0.39
C VAL A 85 -4.95 -20.24 -0.19
N GLY A 86 -5.81 -19.30 -0.57
CA GLY A 86 -7.25 -19.47 -0.40
C GLY A 86 -8.03 -18.31 -1.00
N THR A 87 -9.34 -18.40 -0.93
CA THR A 87 -10.26 -17.40 -1.42
C THR A 87 -11.17 -16.92 -0.29
N ALA A 88 -11.08 -15.63 0.05
CA ALA A 88 -11.93 -15.03 1.08
C ALA A 88 -13.39 -15.11 0.66
N PHE A 89 -14.27 -15.17 1.66
CA PHE A 89 -15.73 -15.24 1.50
C PHE A 89 -16.25 -16.48 0.78
N SER A 90 -15.37 -17.40 0.41
CA SER A 90 -15.70 -18.61 -0.34
C SER A 90 -15.28 -19.88 0.40
N ASP A 91 -14.00 -19.98 0.75
CA ASP A 91 -13.45 -21.22 1.34
C ASP A 91 -14.12 -21.59 2.66
N GLY A 92 -14.44 -20.62 3.51
CA GLY A 92 -15.09 -20.86 4.79
C GLY A 92 -16.52 -21.38 4.66
N MET A 93 -17.14 -21.24 3.50
CA MET A 93 -18.50 -21.74 3.28
C MET A 93 -18.60 -23.26 3.40
N LYS A 94 -17.50 -23.96 3.15
CA LYS A 94 -17.45 -25.44 3.26
C LYS A 94 -17.56 -25.91 4.71
N LEU A 95 -17.37 -25.02 5.67
CA LEU A 95 -17.42 -25.34 7.10
C LEU A 95 -18.79 -25.07 7.75
N LYS A 96 -19.72 -24.51 7.00
CA LYS A 96 -21.07 -24.21 7.50
C LYS A 96 -22.01 -25.39 7.36
#